data_b042d1f492898042dd0c4a4ad5d25a58
#
_entry.id   b042d1f492898042dd0c4a4ad5d25a58
#
_cell.length_a   1.000
_cell.length_b   1.000
_cell.length_c   1.000
_cell.angle_alpha   90.00
_cell.angle_beta   90.00
_cell.angle_gamma   90.00
#
_symmetry.space_group_name_H-M   'P 1'
#
loop_
_entity.id
_entity.type
_entity.pdbx_description
1 polymer ?
#
loop_
_entity_poly.entity_id
_entity_poly.type
_entity_poly.pdbx_seq_one_letter_code
_entity_poly.pdbx_strand_id
1 'polypeptide(L)'
;MSNKTGASRLGFAVLLKYFQQETRFPSKKQDIPKVMAEYIAHQLKISADLFEEYCLGAEERNFTYHRKQIREFFGFRELTAKDNDLLTDWLTEQVHFTHETDYLKGQAYSLFRKWKVEPPSNESLKRSGILC
;
A
#
# COMPACT_ATOMS: atom_id res chain seq x y z
N MET A 1 -18.27 13.14 -5.81
CA MET A 1 -17.44 13.32 -6.05
C MET A 1 -17.13 14.02 -7.10
N SER A 2 -17.72 14.71 -7.23
CA SER A 2 -17.68 15.54 -8.32
C SER A 2 -16.45 16.30 -8.48
N ASN A 3 -15.68 16.42 -7.48
CA ASN A 3 -14.49 17.24 -7.57
C ASN A 3 -13.24 16.49 -8.03
N LYS A 4 -13.36 15.21 -8.27
CA LYS A 4 -12.21 14.45 -8.74
C LYS A 4 -12.03 14.66 -10.25
N THR A 5 -10.84 15.05 -10.65
CA THR A 5 -10.50 15.11 -12.06
C THR A 5 -10.37 13.69 -12.60
N GLY A 6 -10.24 13.55 -13.92
CA GLY A 6 -10.03 12.23 -14.50
C GLY A 6 -8.83 11.52 -13.92
N ALA A 7 -7.71 12.23 -13.76
CA ALA A 7 -6.50 11.64 -13.18
C ALA A 7 -6.74 11.22 -11.74
N SER A 8 -7.42 12.06 -10.96
CA SER A 8 -7.69 11.77 -9.56
C SER A 8 -8.63 10.57 -9.40
N ARG A 9 -9.68 10.53 -10.23
CA ARG A 9 -10.61 9.40 -10.22
C ARG A 9 -9.91 8.09 -10.55
N LEU A 10 -9.10 8.13 -11.60
CA LEU A 10 -8.36 6.93 -12.03
C LEU A 10 -7.39 6.51 -10.95
N GLY A 11 -6.64 7.45 -10.39
CA GLY A 11 -5.68 7.14 -9.32
C GLY A 11 -6.36 6.50 -8.12
N PHE A 12 -7.47 7.06 -7.69
CA PHE A 12 -8.21 6.51 -6.55
C PHE A 12 -8.68 5.09 -6.83
N ALA A 13 -9.27 4.87 -8.01
CA ALA A 13 -9.80 3.55 -8.35
C ALA A 13 -8.68 2.51 -8.46
N VAL A 14 -7.53 2.90 -9.03
CA VAL A 14 -6.41 2.00 -9.15
C VAL A 14 -5.85 1.64 -7.77
N LEU A 15 -5.72 2.64 -6.88
CA LEU A 15 -5.26 2.39 -5.52
C LEU A 15 -6.21 1.48 -4.76
N LEU A 16 -7.51 1.69 -4.94
CA LEU A 16 -8.53 0.87 -4.28
C LEU A 16 -8.38 -0.60 -4.72
N LYS A 17 -8.22 -0.82 -6.01
CA LYS A 17 -8.06 -2.18 -6.53
C LYS A 17 -6.75 -2.79 -6.07
N TYR A 18 -5.68 -2.00 -6.08
CA TYR A 18 -4.38 -2.47 -5.63
C TYR A 18 -4.45 -2.91 -4.17
N PHE A 19 -5.03 -2.07 -3.31
CA PHE A 19 -5.16 -2.40 -1.89
C PHE A 19 -6.06 -3.61 -1.68
N GLN A 20 -7.12 -3.74 -2.48
CA GLN A 20 -8.00 -4.88 -2.39
C GLN A 20 -7.25 -6.19 -2.63
N GLN A 21 -6.31 -6.18 -3.56
CA GLN A 21 -5.54 -7.37 -3.90
C GLN A 21 -4.32 -7.58 -3.01
N GLU A 22 -3.61 -6.51 -2.68
CA GLU A 22 -2.33 -6.60 -1.99
C GLU A 22 -2.42 -6.31 -0.50
N THR A 23 -3.49 -5.68 -0.04
CA THR A 23 -3.69 -5.20 1.34
C THR A 23 -2.56 -4.29 1.82
N ARG A 24 -1.99 -3.55 0.88
CA ARG A 24 -0.98 -2.52 1.14
C ARG A 24 -1.03 -1.54 -0.02
N PHE A 25 -0.36 -0.40 0.14
CA PHE A 25 -0.30 0.59 -0.93
C PHE A 25 1.02 0.45 -1.68
N PRO A 26 1.04 0.84 -2.96
CA PRO A 26 2.29 0.77 -3.73
C PRO A 26 3.27 1.83 -3.23
N SER A 27 4.56 1.51 -3.25
CA SER A 27 5.60 2.47 -2.89
C SER A 27 5.89 3.42 -4.06
N LYS A 28 5.69 2.94 -5.27
CA LYS A 28 5.94 3.70 -6.49
C LYS A 28 5.01 3.20 -7.58
N LYS A 29 4.86 4.01 -8.64
CA LYS A 29 3.95 3.65 -9.72
C LYS A 29 4.31 2.33 -10.40
N GLN A 30 5.60 2.04 -10.47
CA GLN A 30 6.06 0.80 -11.10
C GLN A 30 5.58 -0.45 -10.38
N ASP A 31 5.19 -0.33 -9.11
CA ASP A 31 4.63 -1.45 -8.36
C ASP A 31 3.25 -1.83 -8.88
N ILE A 32 2.58 -0.91 -9.56
CA ILE A 32 1.23 -1.12 -10.06
C ILE A 32 1.32 -1.73 -11.45
N PRO A 33 0.73 -2.92 -11.66
CA PRO A 33 0.74 -3.52 -13.00
C PRO A 33 0.08 -2.58 -14.01
N LYS A 34 0.72 -2.39 -15.16
CA LYS A 34 0.19 -1.52 -16.19
C LYS A 34 -1.20 -1.96 -16.63
N VAL A 35 -1.41 -3.28 -16.73
CA VAL A 35 -2.71 -3.81 -17.14
C VAL A 35 -3.80 -3.46 -16.14
N MET A 36 -3.46 -3.32 -14.86
CA MET A 36 -4.45 -2.93 -13.85
C MET A 36 -4.94 -1.51 -14.12
N ALA A 37 -4.01 -0.58 -14.35
CA ALA A 37 -4.38 0.81 -14.63
C ALA A 37 -5.19 0.91 -15.93
N GLU A 38 -4.80 0.15 -16.94
CA GLU A 38 -5.51 0.14 -18.22
C GLU A 38 -6.92 -0.42 -18.08
N TYR A 39 -7.04 -1.51 -17.33
CA TYR A 39 -8.35 -2.13 -17.11
C TYR A 39 -9.30 -1.18 -16.37
N ILE A 40 -8.79 -0.55 -15.30
CA ILE A 40 -9.60 0.37 -14.51
C ILE A 40 -9.99 1.58 -15.34
N ALA A 41 -9.04 2.12 -16.13
CA ALA A 41 -9.35 3.26 -16.99
C ALA A 41 -10.44 2.92 -17.98
N HIS A 42 -10.40 1.72 -18.55
CA HIS A 42 -11.43 1.26 -19.47
C HIS A 42 -12.79 1.20 -18.77
N GLN A 43 -12.82 0.68 -17.55
CA GLN A 43 -14.07 0.59 -16.79
C GLN A 43 -14.65 1.97 -16.48
N LEU A 44 -13.79 2.95 -16.26
CA LEU A 44 -14.23 4.31 -15.95
C LEU A 44 -14.48 5.15 -17.21
N LYS A 45 -14.14 4.59 -18.38
CA LYS A 45 -14.29 5.28 -19.66
C LYS A 45 -13.47 6.56 -19.73
N ILE A 46 -12.24 6.49 -19.24
CA ILE A 46 -11.28 7.59 -19.32
C ILE A 46 -9.96 7.04 -19.84
N SER A 47 -9.10 7.95 -20.32
CA SER A 47 -7.83 7.55 -20.91
C SER A 47 -6.87 7.04 -19.82
N ALA A 48 -6.23 5.91 -20.08
CA ALA A 48 -5.23 5.38 -19.17
C ALA A 48 -4.02 6.32 -19.05
N ASP A 49 -3.80 7.18 -20.06
CA ASP A 49 -2.71 8.14 -20.02
C ASP A 49 -2.84 9.11 -18.86
N LEU A 50 -4.05 9.34 -18.39
CA LEU A 50 -4.25 10.24 -17.26
C LEU A 50 -3.62 9.75 -15.97
N PHE A 51 -3.33 8.44 -15.88
CA PHE A 51 -2.67 7.90 -14.70
C PHE A 51 -1.27 8.48 -14.51
N GLU A 52 -0.63 8.93 -15.59
CA GLU A 52 0.68 9.55 -15.50
C GLU A 52 0.65 10.85 -14.70
N GLU A 53 -0.52 11.49 -14.65
CA GLU A 53 -0.68 12.73 -13.90
C GLU A 53 -0.94 12.51 -12.42
N TYR A 54 -1.23 11.28 -12.02
CA TYR A 54 -1.49 10.97 -10.63
C TYR A 54 -0.18 10.70 -9.91
N CYS A 55 0.08 11.44 -8.83
CA CYS A 55 1.34 11.33 -8.12
C CYS A 55 1.20 10.58 -6.80
N LEU A 56 2.13 9.69 -6.55
CA LEU A 56 2.19 8.96 -5.28
C LEU A 56 3.26 9.60 -4.40
N GLY A 57 3.06 9.52 -3.10
CA GLY A 57 4.05 10.02 -2.17
C GLY A 57 3.41 10.65 -0.96
N ALA A 58 4.17 10.67 0.15
CA ALA A 58 3.65 11.19 1.41
C ALA A 58 3.32 12.68 1.32
N GLU A 59 3.96 13.39 0.39
CA GLU A 59 3.72 14.83 0.24
C GLU A 59 2.56 15.16 -0.67
N GLU A 60 2.04 14.16 -1.40
CA GLU A 60 0.94 14.38 -2.33
C GLU A 60 -0.39 14.32 -1.58
N ARG A 61 -1.10 15.45 -1.59
CA ARG A 61 -2.34 15.56 -0.84
C ARG A 61 -3.41 14.57 -1.29
N ASN A 62 -3.58 14.42 -2.61
CA ASN A 62 -4.58 13.49 -3.13
C ASN A 62 -4.27 12.05 -2.74
N PHE A 63 -3.02 11.67 -2.86
CA PHE A 63 -2.61 10.31 -2.50
C PHE A 63 -2.85 10.03 -1.02
N THR A 64 -2.46 10.97 -0.16
CA THR A 64 -2.65 10.84 1.28
C THR A 64 -4.13 10.72 1.65
N TYR A 65 -4.95 11.56 1.03
CA TYR A 65 -6.39 11.54 1.28
C TYR A 65 -7.03 10.24 0.80
N HIS A 66 -6.64 9.79 -0.39
CA HIS A 66 -7.18 8.55 -0.95
C HIS A 66 -6.77 7.34 -0.11
N ARG A 67 -5.54 7.32 0.39
CA ARG A 67 -5.10 6.24 1.29
C ARG A 67 -5.99 6.17 2.52
N LYS A 68 -6.27 7.32 3.12
CA LYS A 68 -7.12 7.38 4.30
C LYS A 68 -8.51 6.83 4.00
N GLN A 69 -9.10 7.26 2.89
CA GLN A 69 -10.43 6.80 2.50
C GLN A 69 -10.46 5.28 2.29
N ILE A 70 -9.44 4.75 1.63
CA ILE A 70 -9.36 3.32 1.33
C ILE A 70 -9.16 2.52 2.61
N ARG A 71 -8.26 2.99 3.50
CA ARG A 71 -8.08 2.33 4.80
C ARG A 71 -9.41 2.22 5.53
N GLU A 72 -10.12 3.33 5.61
CA GLU A 72 -11.38 3.37 6.34
C GLU A 72 -12.43 2.46 5.72
N PHE A 73 -12.45 2.42 4.40
CA PHE A 73 -13.39 1.56 3.69
C PHE A 73 -13.18 0.08 4.04
N PHE A 74 -11.93 -0.34 4.14
CA PHE A 74 -11.61 -1.74 4.45
C PHE A 74 -11.44 -2.01 5.94
N GLY A 75 -11.59 -0.99 6.77
CA GLY A 75 -11.46 -1.16 8.23
C GLY A 75 -10.03 -1.26 8.71
N PHE A 76 -9.09 -0.70 7.95
CA PHE A 76 -7.68 -0.66 8.36
C PHE A 76 -7.38 0.66 9.06
N ARG A 77 -6.33 0.66 9.89
CA ARG A 77 -5.88 1.87 10.58
C ARG A 77 -4.41 2.14 10.28
N GLU A 78 -3.95 3.31 10.67
CA GLU A 78 -2.55 3.67 10.47
C GLU A 78 -1.64 2.87 11.38
N LEU A 79 -0.42 2.65 10.91
CA LEU A 79 0.63 2.01 11.69
C LEU A 79 1.06 2.94 12.82
N THR A 80 1.21 2.39 14.01
CA THR A 80 1.69 3.16 15.17
C THR A 80 3.04 2.63 15.63
N ALA A 81 3.69 3.39 16.53
CA ALA A 81 4.96 2.95 17.11
C ALA A 81 4.79 1.63 17.86
N LYS A 82 3.65 1.44 18.50
CA LYS A 82 3.38 0.19 19.22
C LYS A 82 3.33 -0.99 18.25
N ASP A 83 2.75 -0.79 17.06
CA ASP A 83 2.71 -1.84 16.04
C ASP A 83 4.12 -2.20 15.59
N ASN A 84 4.99 -1.19 15.41
CA ASN A 84 6.38 -1.44 15.06
C ASN A 84 7.10 -2.22 16.13
N ASP A 85 6.85 -1.92 17.40
CA ASP A 85 7.46 -2.65 18.51
C ASP A 85 7.02 -4.11 18.50
N LEU A 86 5.73 -4.35 18.30
CA LEU A 86 5.19 -5.69 18.24
C LEU A 86 5.79 -6.48 17.08
N LEU A 87 5.93 -5.82 15.93
CA LEU A 87 6.52 -6.45 14.76
C LEU A 87 7.99 -6.77 15.01
N THR A 88 8.73 -5.84 15.61
CA THR A 88 10.15 -6.02 15.91
C THR A 88 10.33 -7.21 16.85
N ASP A 89 9.52 -7.29 17.91
CA ASP A 89 9.59 -8.39 18.84
C ASP A 89 9.33 -9.73 18.14
N TRP A 90 8.30 -9.74 17.30
CA TRP A 90 7.96 -10.95 16.56
C TRP A 90 9.09 -11.37 15.62
N LEU A 91 9.67 -10.41 14.87
CA LEU A 91 10.77 -10.71 13.96
C LEU A 91 12.01 -11.18 14.69
N THR A 92 12.30 -10.56 15.85
CA THR A 92 13.44 -10.97 16.66
C THR A 92 13.34 -12.45 17.05
N GLU A 93 12.12 -12.88 17.35
CA GLU A 93 11.87 -14.26 17.66
C GLU A 93 12.00 -15.16 16.44
N GLN A 94 11.49 -14.71 15.29
CA GLN A 94 11.51 -15.52 14.08
C GLN A 94 12.90 -15.75 13.52
N VAL A 95 13.82 -14.81 13.69
CA VAL A 95 15.18 -14.97 13.15
C VAL A 95 15.94 -16.10 13.85
N HIS A 96 15.47 -16.57 14.99
CA HIS A 96 16.05 -17.75 15.62
C HIS A 96 15.76 -19.03 14.82
N PHE A 97 14.75 -18.98 13.96
CA PHE A 97 14.35 -20.15 13.19
C PHE A 97 14.71 -20.05 11.71
N THR A 98 14.73 -18.85 11.17
CA THR A 98 15.02 -18.66 9.75
C THR A 98 15.56 -17.26 9.48
N HIS A 99 16.40 -17.16 8.44
CA HIS A 99 16.93 -15.88 7.98
C HIS A 99 16.41 -15.56 6.58
N GLU A 100 15.40 -16.32 6.13
CA GLU A 100 14.87 -16.14 4.79
C GLU A 100 14.05 -14.84 4.72
N THR A 101 14.61 -13.83 4.06
CA THR A 101 14.01 -12.48 4.01
C THR A 101 12.63 -12.49 3.38
N ASP A 102 12.46 -13.19 2.26
CA ASP A 102 11.16 -13.22 1.58
C ASP A 102 10.10 -13.87 2.44
N TYR A 103 10.46 -14.94 3.13
CA TYR A 103 9.53 -15.61 4.04
C TYR A 103 9.12 -14.68 5.18
N LEU A 104 10.09 -14.03 5.82
CA LEU A 104 9.82 -13.12 6.92
C LEU A 104 8.97 -11.94 6.48
N LYS A 105 9.24 -11.40 5.30
CA LYS A 105 8.48 -10.31 4.74
C LYS A 105 7.02 -10.71 4.50
N GLY A 106 6.82 -11.90 3.92
CA GLY A 106 5.47 -12.41 3.69
C GLY A 106 4.69 -12.60 4.98
N GLN A 107 5.38 -13.09 6.02
CA GLN A 107 4.75 -13.28 7.33
C GLN A 107 4.43 -11.94 7.98
N ALA A 108 5.30 -10.94 7.82
CA ALA A 108 5.05 -9.61 8.35
C ALA A 108 3.80 -8.99 7.72
N TYR A 109 3.65 -9.12 6.39
CA TYR A 109 2.46 -8.61 5.73
C TYR A 109 1.21 -9.36 6.19
N SER A 110 1.32 -10.65 6.47
CA SER A 110 0.19 -11.42 7.02
C SER A 110 -0.23 -10.88 8.37
N LEU A 111 0.73 -10.50 9.21
CA LEU A 111 0.40 -9.90 10.50
C LEU A 111 -0.31 -8.57 10.35
N PHE A 112 0.15 -7.72 9.43
CA PHE A 112 -0.51 -6.44 9.20
C PHE A 112 -1.96 -6.65 8.76
N ARG A 113 -2.22 -7.63 7.90
CA ARG A 113 -3.59 -7.96 7.50
C ARG A 113 -4.42 -8.43 8.69
N LYS A 114 -3.82 -9.27 9.52
CA LYS A 114 -4.50 -9.79 10.71
C LYS A 114 -4.87 -8.66 11.67
N TRP A 115 -3.95 -7.72 11.87
CA TRP A 115 -4.17 -6.60 12.76
C TRP A 115 -5.02 -5.50 12.14
N LYS A 116 -5.27 -5.56 10.85
CA LYS A 116 -5.95 -4.51 10.09
C LYS A 116 -5.21 -3.19 10.19
N VAL A 117 -3.90 -3.25 9.96
CA VAL A 117 -3.02 -2.10 9.99
C VAL A 117 -2.44 -1.90 8.61
N GLU A 118 -2.40 -0.65 8.14
CA GLU A 118 -1.78 -0.33 6.86
C GLU A 118 -0.29 -0.68 6.94
N PRO A 119 0.21 -1.59 6.08
CA PRO A 119 1.62 -1.96 6.16
C PRO A 119 2.51 -0.83 5.69
N PRO A 120 3.73 -0.71 6.24
CA PRO A 120 4.70 0.25 5.73
C PRO A 120 5.19 -0.19 4.35
N SER A 121 5.81 0.73 3.62
CA SER A 121 6.40 0.39 2.34
C SER A 121 7.60 -0.54 2.53
N ASN A 122 7.97 -1.26 1.45
CA ASN A 122 9.17 -2.09 1.50
C ASN A 122 10.39 -1.30 1.91
N GLU A 123 10.50 -0.07 1.40
CA GLU A 123 11.65 0.77 1.72
C GLU A 123 11.68 1.16 3.20
N SER A 124 10.51 1.43 3.77
CA SER A 124 10.43 1.72 5.20
C SER A 124 10.83 0.53 6.04
N LEU A 125 10.43 -0.67 5.65
CA LEU A 125 10.81 -1.89 6.36
C LEU A 125 12.32 -2.09 6.31
N LYS A 126 12.92 -1.86 5.14
CA LYS A 126 14.36 -1.98 5.00
C LYS A 126 15.11 -0.94 5.83
N ARG A 127 14.62 0.31 5.81
CA ARG A 127 15.28 1.38 6.55
C ARG A 127 15.24 1.16 8.04
N SER A 128 14.20 0.56 8.55
CA SER A 128 14.11 0.30 9.98
C SER A 128 14.98 -0.86 10.42
N GLY A 129 15.66 -1.53 9.48
CA GLY A 129 16.49 -2.66 9.81
C GLY A 129 15.73 -3.93 10.11
N ILE A 130 14.42 -3.90 9.95
CA ILE A 130 13.57 -5.04 10.25
C ILE A 130 13.76 -6.15 9.22
N LEU A 131 13.90 -5.74 7.94
CA LEU A 131 14.16 -6.69 6.86
C LEU A 131 15.45 -6.27 6.16
N CYS A 132 16.51 -6.96 6.43
CA CYS A 132 17.79 -6.66 5.83
C CYS A 132 18.00 -7.47 4.56
#